data_05a1836a0c619ea33a0692680f47e312
#
_entry.id   05a1836a0c619ea33a0692680f47e312
#
_cell.length_a   1.000
_cell.length_b   1.000
_cell.length_c   1.000
_cell.angle_alpha   90.00
_cell.angle_beta   90.00
_cell.angle_gamma   90.00
#
_symmetry.space_group_name_H-M   'P 1'
#
loop_
_entity.id
_entity.type
_entity.pdbx_description
1 polymer ?
#
loop_
_entity_poly.entity_id
_entity_poly.type
_entity_poly.pdbx_seq_one_letter_code
_entity_poly.pdbx_strand_id
1 'polypeptide(L)'
;MIGILGGMGTQAGLDFCNKLAKINAGKLDQQYPMFVLYNKSNIPKRPENLKKYYNVLDSLVEGCKMLQKNNCKFIVMPCNTAHYW
;
A
#
# COMPACT_ATOMS: atom_id res chain seq x y z
N MET A 1 -6.09 4.42 -11.82
CA MET A 1 -6.15 3.23 -10.94
C MET A 1 -5.41 3.51 -9.66
N ILE A 2 -5.96 3.08 -8.56
CA ILE A 2 -5.35 3.28 -7.24
C ILE A 2 -4.36 2.16 -6.95
N GLY A 3 -3.15 2.49 -6.54
CA GLY A 3 -2.18 1.52 -6.04
C GLY A 3 -2.17 1.51 -4.53
N ILE A 4 -2.20 0.33 -3.94
CA ILE A 4 -2.14 0.14 -2.49
C ILE A 4 -0.85 -0.61 -2.19
N LEU A 5 0.10 0.06 -1.55
CA LEU A 5 1.34 -0.56 -1.12
C LEU A 5 1.16 -1.10 0.29
N GLY A 6 0.95 -2.40 0.38
CA GLY A 6 0.77 -3.13 1.64
C GLY A 6 1.99 -3.97 1.97
N GLY A 7 1.83 -4.82 2.99
CA GLY A 7 2.89 -5.72 3.45
C GLY A 7 3.50 -5.30 4.77
N MET A 8 3.05 -4.20 5.36
CA MET A 8 3.60 -3.59 6.56
C MET A 8 2.58 -3.39 7.71
N GLY A 9 1.75 -4.39 8.13
CA GLY A 9 1.79 -5.76 7.62
C GLY A 9 0.68 -6.03 6.62
N THR A 10 0.65 -7.27 6.23
CA THR A 10 -0.29 -7.79 5.24
C THR A 10 -1.74 -7.54 5.63
N GLN A 11 -2.12 -7.77 6.87
CA GLN A 11 -3.51 -7.63 7.31
C GLN A 11 -4.01 -6.20 7.19
N ALA A 12 -3.15 -5.21 7.45
CA ALA A 12 -3.52 -3.81 7.32
C ALA A 12 -3.89 -3.45 5.88
N GLY A 13 -3.14 -3.98 4.91
CA GLY A 13 -3.45 -3.78 3.49
C GLY A 13 -4.78 -4.41 3.09
N LEU A 14 -5.02 -5.63 3.55
CA LEU A 14 -6.29 -6.33 3.30
C LEU A 14 -7.47 -5.61 3.93
N ASP A 15 -7.31 -5.14 5.17
CA ASP A 15 -8.36 -4.37 5.86
C ASP A 15 -8.69 -3.07 5.12
N PHE A 16 -7.68 -2.40 4.59
CA PHE A 16 -7.90 -1.20 3.78
C PHE A 16 -8.75 -1.51 2.55
N CYS A 17 -8.42 -2.59 1.83
CA CYS A 17 -9.17 -3.01 0.66
C CYS A 17 -10.62 -3.36 1.02
N ASN A 18 -10.84 -4.05 2.14
CA ASN A 18 -12.18 -4.38 2.62
C ASN A 18 -12.99 -3.12 2.92
N LYS A 19 -12.37 -2.13 3.56
CA LYS A 19 -13.03 -0.85 3.85
C LYS A 19 -13.36 -0.10 2.57
N LEU A 20 -12.45 -0.12 1.61
CA LEU A 20 -12.69 0.49 0.30
C LEU A 20 -13.90 -0.12 -0.39
N ALA A 21 -14.02 -1.45 -0.33
CA ALA A 21 -15.18 -2.15 -0.87
C ALA A 21 -16.46 -1.78 -0.12
N LYS A 22 -16.43 -1.70 1.21
CA LYS A 22 -17.60 -1.39 2.05
C LYS A 22 -18.18 0.00 1.78
N ILE A 23 -17.34 1.01 1.58
CA ILE A 23 -17.84 2.36 1.30
C ILE A 23 -18.47 2.46 -0.08
N ASN A 24 -18.26 1.48 -0.94
CA ASN A 24 -18.88 1.39 -2.26
C ASN A 24 -19.98 0.33 -2.30
N ALA A 25 -20.41 -0.20 -1.14
CA ALA A 25 -21.44 -1.23 -1.07
C ALA A 25 -22.75 -0.72 -1.70
N GLY A 26 -23.43 -1.59 -2.42
CA GLY A 26 -24.67 -1.25 -3.12
C GLY A 26 -24.48 -0.71 -4.52
N LYS A 27 -23.24 -0.48 -4.95
CA LYS A 27 -22.94 -0.04 -6.31
C LYS A 27 -22.80 -1.24 -7.26
N LEU A 28 -22.97 -1.00 -8.55
CA LEU A 28 -22.64 -1.99 -9.57
C LEU A 28 -21.11 -2.19 -9.61
N ASP A 29 -20.68 -3.37 -10.06
CA ASP A 29 -19.24 -3.68 -10.15
C ASP A 29 -18.48 -2.60 -10.93
N GLN A 30 -19.06 -2.09 -12.00
CA GLN A 30 -18.42 -1.09 -12.86
C GLN A 30 -18.26 0.27 -12.17
N GLN A 31 -18.94 0.49 -11.06
CA GLN A 31 -18.87 1.74 -10.29
C GLN A 31 -17.85 1.69 -9.15
N TYR A 32 -17.30 0.50 -8.84
CA TYR A 32 -16.25 0.38 -7.85
C TYR A 32 -14.96 0.95 -8.41
N PRO A 33 -14.08 1.53 -7.57
CA PRO A 33 -12.79 1.99 -8.04
C PRO A 33 -11.90 0.82 -8.44
N MET A 34 -11.15 1.00 -9.50
CA MET A 34 -10.12 0.03 -9.89
C MET A 34 -8.91 0.22 -8.98
N PHE A 35 -8.40 -0.86 -8.41
CA PHE A 35 -7.23 -0.80 -7.57
C PHE A 35 -6.36 -2.05 -7.71
N VAL A 36 -5.09 -1.89 -7.36
CA VAL A 36 -4.11 -2.97 -7.25
C VAL A 36 -3.56 -2.95 -5.84
N LEU A 37 -3.63 -4.09 -5.16
CA LEU A 37 -2.92 -4.28 -3.89
C LEU A 37 -1.60 -4.99 -4.17
N TYR A 38 -0.50 -4.31 -3.88
CA TYR A 38 0.82 -4.93 -3.85
C TYR A 38 1.17 -5.24 -2.42
N ASN A 39 1.02 -6.51 -2.03
CA ASN A 39 1.41 -6.96 -0.71
C ASN A 39 2.91 -7.25 -0.68
N LYS A 40 3.72 -6.21 -0.54
CA LYS A 40 5.17 -6.29 -0.55
C LYS A 40 5.66 -6.68 0.85
N SER A 41 5.52 -7.96 1.17
CA SER A 41 5.83 -8.49 2.51
C SER A 41 7.33 -8.55 2.82
N ASN A 42 8.18 -8.31 1.82
CA ASN A 42 9.63 -8.31 2.01
C ASN A 42 10.21 -6.94 2.39
N ILE A 43 9.36 -5.97 2.69
CA ILE A 43 9.83 -4.69 3.24
C ILE A 43 10.48 -4.96 4.59
N PRO A 44 11.71 -4.46 4.83
CA PRO A 44 12.40 -4.72 6.09
C PRO A 44 11.58 -4.27 7.30
N LYS A 45 11.77 -4.98 8.43
CA LYS A 45 11.09 -4.65 9.68
C LYS A 45 11.37 -3.19 10.06
N ARG A 46 10.29 -2.44 10.38
CA ARG A 46 10.41 -1.05 10.80
C ARG A 46 10.93 -1.02 12.23
N PRO A 47 12.08 -0.40 12.47
CA PRO A 47 12.70 -0.37 13.81
C PRO A 47 12.13 0.73 14.69
N GLU A 48 12.35 0.63 16.00
CA GLU A 48 12.02 1.70 16.94
C GLU A 48 12.79 2.98 16.62
N ASN A 49 14.08 2.85 16.29
CA ASN A 49 14.87 3.97 15.81
C ASN A 49 14.80 4.03 14.28
N LEU A 50 13.86 4.80 13.79
CA LEU A 50 13.52 4.87 12.37
C LEU A 50 14.67 5.42 11.49
N LYS A 51 15.63 6.13 12.09
CA LYS A 51 16.73 6.75 11.34
C LYS A 51 17.82 5.75 10.92
N LYS A 52 17.86 4.55 11.50
CA LYS A 52 18.95 3.59 11.28
C LYS A 52 18.83 2.74 10.01
N TYR A 53 17.70 2.77 9.30
CA TYR A 53 17.42 1.74 8.30
C TYR A 53 17.07 2.37 6.96
N TYR A 54 18.10 2.57 6.13
CA TYR A 54 17.93 3.13 4.78
C TYR A 54 17.21 2.18 3.83
N ASN A 55 17.38 0.88 4.04
CA ASN A 55 16.77 -0.13 3.18
C ASN A 55 15.24 -0.16 3.25
N VAL A 56 14.63 0.39 4.29
CA VAL A 56 13.17 0.54 4.35
C VAL A 56 12.74 1.54 3.28
N LEU A 57 13.38 2.70 3.20
CA LEU A 57 13.04 3.70 2.18
C LEU A 57 13.23 3.13 0.77
N ASP A 58 14.35 2.47 0.51
CA ASP A 58 14.62 1.89 -0.80
C ASP A 58 13.54 0.87 -1.18
N SER A 59 13.13 0.04 -0.24
CA SER A 59 12.10 -0.96 -0.47
C SER A 59 10.73 -0.32 -0.74
N LEU A 60 10.39 0.75 -0.03
CA LEU A 60 9.15 1.50 -0.28
C LEU A 60 9.15 2.14 -1.66
N VAL A 61 10.26 2.76 -2.04
CA VAL A 61 10.41 3.38 -3.37
C VAL A 61 10.28 2.33 -4.47
N GLU A 62 10.89 1.17 -4.30
CA GLU A 62 10.76 0.06 -5.24
C GLU A 62 9.30 -0.36 -5.41
N GLY A 63 8.57 -0.48 -4.30
CA GLY A 63 7.15 -0.81 -4.34
C GLY A 63 6.31 0.24 -5.06
N CYS A 64 6.57 1.51 -4.80
CA CYS A 64 5.88 2.62 -5.47
C CYS A 64 6.18 2.64 -6.97
N LYS A 65 7.42 2.38 -7.36
CA LYS A 65 7.80 2.33 -8.78
C LYS A 65 7.09 1.19 -9.50
N MET A 66 6.96 0.05 -8.86
CA MET A 66 6.25 -1.09 -9.44
C MET A 66 4.78 -0.76 -9.68
N LEU A 67 4.12 -0.13 -8.71
CA LEU A 67 2.74 0.31 -8.86
C LEU A 67 2.61 1.37 -9.95
N GLN A 68 3.53 2.32 -10.01
CA GLN A 68 3.53 3.34 -11.04
C GLN A 68 3.65 2.73 -12.44
N LYS A 69 4.49 1.73 -12.62
CA LYS A 69 4.63 1.01 -13.88
C LYS A 69 3.36 0.28 -14.29
N ASN A 70 2.49 -0.01 -13.34
CA ASN A 70 1.20 -0.68 -13.57
C ASN A 70 0.04 0.32 -13.64
N ASN A 71 0.32 1.55 -14.05
CA ASN A 71 -0.67 2.60 -14.28
C ASN A 71 -1.40 3.08 -13.02
N CYS A 72 -0.79 2.96 -11.86
CA CYS A 72 -1.33 3.51 -10.63
C CYS A 72 -0.90 4.97 -10.50
N LYS A 73 -1.85 5.89 -10.64
CA LYS A 73 -1.62 7.33 -10.51
C LYS A 73 -1.63 7.81 -9.07
N PHE A 74 -2.35 7.10 -8.21
CA PHE A 74 -2.43 7.38 -6.78
C PHE A 74 -1.94 6.15 -6.04
N ILE A 75 -1.09 6.37 -5.05
CA ILE A 75 -0.53 5.28 -4.24
C ILE A 75 -0.81 5.61 -2.78
N VAL A 76 -1.40 4.66 -2.07
CA VAL A 76 -1.65 4.76 -0.63
C VAL A 76 -0.88 3.66 0.10
N MET A 77 -0.44 3.98 1.31
CA MET A 77 0.29 3.03 2.17
C MET A 77 -0.45 2.93 3.51
N PRO A 78 -1.23 1.87 3.74
CA PRO A 78 -1.93 1.69 5.02
C PRO A 78 -0.96 1.24 6.13
N CYS A 79 -0.07 2.14 6.52
CA CYS A 79 0.91 1.92 7.57
C CYS A 79 1.44 3.26 8.06
N ASN A 80 1.12 3.62 9.32
CA ASN A 80 1.56 4.90 9.87
C ASN A 80 3.07 5.03 9.93
N THR A 81 3.77 3.97 10.34
CA THR A 81 5.22 3.98 10.48
C THR A 81 5.92 4.21 9.14
N ALA A 82 5.40 3.66 8.05
CA ALA A 82 6.00 3.80 6.72
C ALA A 82 6.01 5.27 6.26
N HIS A 83 5.07 6.08 6.70
CA HIS A 83 4.99 7.49 6.32
C HIS A 83 6.10 8.35 6.94
N TYR A 84 6.91 7.78 7.82
CA TYR A 84 8.12 8.45 8.30
C TYR A 84 9.12 8.68 7.15
N TRP A 85 9.22 7.73 6.24
CA TRP A 85 10.08 7.84 5.08
C TRP A 85 9.33 8.46 3.90
#